data_b8e8046fea65610aa8229150cade7568
#
_entry.id   b8e8046fea65610aa8229150cade7568
#
_cell.length_a   1.000
_cell.length_b   1.000
_cell.length_c   1.000
_cell.angle_alpha   90.00
_cell.angle_beta   90.00
_cell.angle_gamma   90.00
#
_symmetry.space_group_name_H-M   'P 1'
#
loop_
_entity.id
_entity.type
_entity.pdbx_description
1 polymer ?
#
loop_
_entity_poly.entity_id
_entity_poly.type
_entity_poly.pdbx_seq_one_letter_code
_entity_poly.pdbx_strand_id
1 'polypeptide(L)' 'MTISDKIRIYELSRDLNLENKDILDAAQKLSISVKSHSSSISAEDAKKIKNLSKIK' A
#
# COMPACT_ATOMS: atom_id res chain seq x y z
N MET A 1 20.93 -7.08 3.68
CA MET A 1 20.51 -6.83 3.67
C MET A 1 19.39 -6.81 3.50
N THR A 2 18.75 -6.96 3.27
CA THR A 2 17.80 -6.90 3.04
C THR A 2 16.88 -7.45 3.35
N ILE A 3 16.23 -7.59 3.34
CA ILE A 3 15.39 -8.02 3.91
C ILE A 3 14.17 -8.00 3.33
N SER A 4 13.13 -8.19 3.77
CA SER A 4 11.97 -8.22 3.11
C SER A 4 11.54 -6.88 2.85
N ASP A 5 11.33 -6.55 1.65
CA ASP A 5 10.83 -5.27 1.31
C ASP A 5 9.36 -5.28 1.14
N LYS A 6 8.67 -6.22 1.73
CA LYS A 6 7.24 -6.32 1.55
C LYS A 6 6.52 -5.67 2.70
N ILE A 7 5.47 -4.95 2.37
CA ILE A 7 4.68 -4.25 3.36
C ILE A 7 3.24 -4.71 3.22
N ARG A 8 2.61 -5.03 4.31
CA ARG A 8 1.24 -5.48 4.26
C ARG A 8 0.29 -4.31 4.14
N ILE A 9 -0.78 -4.54 3.43
CA ILE A 9 -1.75 -3.49 3.18
C ILE A 9 -2.27 -2.89 4.48
N TYR A 10 -2.60 -3.75 5.44
CA TYR A 10 -3.17 -3.22 6.68
C TYR A 10 -2.14 -2.43 7.48
N GLU A 11 -0.88 -2.77 7.34
CA GLU A 11 0.15 -2.01 8.02
C GLU A 11 0.30 -0.64 7.38
N LEU A 12 0.23 -0.62 6.06
CA LEU A 12 0.33 0.63 5.35
C LEU A 12 -0.83 1.55 5.68
N SER A 13 -2.02 0.99 5.77
CA SER A 13 -3.18 1.79 6.09
C SER A 13 -3.05 2.42 7.47
N ARG A 14 -2.55 1.66 8.42
CA ARG A 14 -2.33 2.18 9.74
C ARG A 14 -1.29 3.29 9.74
N ASP A 15 -0.22 3.04 9.01
CA ASP A 15 0.87 4.00 8.95
C ASP A 15 0.42 5.32 8.36
N LEU A 16 -0.47 5.25 7.39
CA LEU A 16 -0.98 6.44 6.73
C LEU A 16 -2.26 6.96 7.35
N ASN A 17 -2.74 6.26 8.36
CA ASN A 17 -3.98 6.64 9.02
C ASN A 17 -5.15 6.60 8.04
N LEU A 18 -5.17 5.59 7.21
CA LEU A 18 -6.21 5.40 6.22
C LEU A 18 -6.88 4.06 6.44
N GLU A 19 -7.92 3.81 5.69
CA GLU A 19 -8.59 2.53 5.77
C GLU A 19 -8.00 1.56 4.77
N ASN A 20 -8.18 0.28 5.04
CA ASN A 20 -7.69 -0.74 4.12
C ASN A 20 -8.27 -0.52 2.73
N LYS A 21 -9.53 -0.17 2.67
CA LYS A 21 -10.17 0.11 1.41
C LYS A 21 -9.46 1.18 0.62
N ASP A 22 -9.04 2.23 1.31
CA ASP A 22 -8.35 3.33 0.65
C ASP A 22 -7.07 2.85 0.02
N ILE A 23 -6.36 1.99 0.73
CA ILE A 23 -5.12 1.45 0.21
C ILE A 23 -5.37 0.57 -1.00
N LEU A 24 -6.39 -0.27 -0.91
CA LEU A 24 -6.72 -1.14 -2.02
C LEU A 24 -7.11 -0.34 -3.26
N ASP A 25 -7.87 0.71 -3.04
CA ASP A 25 -8.29 1.55 -4.13
C ASP A 25 -7.09 2.22 -4.80
N ALA A 26 -6.19 2.75 -3.98
CA ALA A 26 -5.00 3.38 -4.50
C ALA A 26 -4.14 2.36 -5.27
N ALA A 27 -4.06 1.15 -4.74
CA ALA A 27 -3.29 0.12 -5.42
C ALA A 27 -3.87 -0.17 -6.79
N GLN A 28 -5.18 -0.21 -6.89
CA GLN A 28 -5.82 -0.45 -8.16
C GLN A 28 -5.53 0.67 -9.14
N LYS A 29 -5.56 1.88 -8.67
CA LYS A 29 -5.27 3.03 -9.52
C LYS A 29 -3.86 2.98 -10.06
N LEU A 30 -2.96 2.42 -9.28
CA LEU A 30 -1.57 2.31 -9.69
C LEU A 30 -1.28 1.00 -10.40
N SER A 31 -2.32 0.23 -10.69
CA SER A 31 -2.18 -1.07 -11.34
C SER A 31 -1.37 -2.04 -10.52
N ILE A 32 -1.44 -1.92 -9.23
CA ILE A 32 -0.76 -2.85 -8.34
C ILE A 32 -1.70 -4.01 -8.06
N SER A 33 -1.20 -5.19 -8.23
CA SER A 33 -2.00 -6.38 -8.08
C SER A 33 -2.16 -6.75 -6.62
N VAL A 34 -3.34 -6.53 -6.08
CA VAL A 34 -3.62 -6.95 -4.71
C VAL A 34 -4.98 -7.59 -4.69
N LYS A 35 -5.17 -8.54 -3.81
CA LYS A 35 -6.43 -9.25 -3.73
C LYS A 35 -7.23 -8.88 -2.52
N SER A 36 -6.57 -8.57 -1.44
CA SER A 36 -7.27 -8.21 -0.24
C SER A 36 -6.34 -7.42 0.65
N HIS A 37 -6.89 -6.93 1.73
CA HIS A 37 -6.10 -6.13 2.65
C HIS A 37 -5.02 -6.94 3.35
N SER A 38 -5.07 -8.25 3.24
CA SER A 38 -4.01 -9.05 3.82
C SER A 38 -2.88 -9.32 2.84
N SER A 39 -3.00 -8.82 1.62
CA SER A 39 -1.93 -8.95 0.66
C SER A 39 -0.77 -8.05 1.03
N SER A 40 0.39 -8.38 0.51
CA SER A 40 1.53 -7.51 0.74
C SER A 40 2.06 -7.02 -0.59
N ILE A 41 2.70 -5.88 -0.55
CA ILE A 41 3.25 -5.26 -1.74
C ILE A 41 4.68 -4.88 -1.46
N SER A 42 5.41 -4.56 -2.51
CA SER A 42 6.80 -4.18 -2.33
C SER A 42 6.89 -2.78 -1.74
N ALA A 43 8.04 -2.47 -1.21
CA ALA A 43 8.25 -1.15 -0.63
C ALA A 43 8.07 -0.05 -1.68
N GLU A 44 8.43 -0.35 -2.90
CA GLU A 44 8.26 0.62 -3.98
C GLU A 44 6.79 0.92 -4.20
N ASP A 45 5.99 -0.12 -4.22
CA ASP A 45 4.55 0.06 -4.40
C ASP A 45 3.97 0.83 -3.23
N ALA A 46 4.42 0.52 -2.03
CA ALA A 46 3.96 1.22 -0.86
C ALA A 46 4.28 2.70 -0.95
N LYS A 47 5.45 3.01 -1.48
CA LYS A 47 5.83 4.38 -1.67
C LYS A 47 4.91 5.09 -2.62
N LYS A 48 4.55 4.43 -3.71
CA LYS A 48 3.65 5.01 -4.68
C LYS A 48 2.30 5.29 -4.06
N ILE A 49 1.82 4.37 -3.26
CA ILE A 49 0.55 4.55 -2.60
C ILE A 49 0.62 5.73 -1.63
N LYS A 50 1.72 5.82 -0.91
CA LYS A 50 1.90 6.92 0.01
C LYS A 50 1.87 8.25 -0.71
N ASN A 51 2.54 8.33 -1.83
CA ASN A 51 2.55 9.55 -2.60
C ASN A 51 1.17 9.91 -3.10
N LEU A 52 0.44 8.91 -3.55
CA LEU A 52 -0.90 9.14 -4.03
C LEU A 52 -1.81 9.65 -2.92
N SER A 53 -1.70 9.08 -1.76
CA SER A 53 -2.52 9.48 -0.64
C SER A 53 -2.19 10.87 -0.14
N LYS A 54 -0.93 11.24 -0.30
CA LYS A 54 -0.50 12.50 0.17
C LYS A 54 -1.02 13.64 -0.63
N ILE A 55 -1.33 13.41 -1.85
CA ILE A 55 -1.81 14.45 -2.71
C ILE A 55 -3.16 14.89 -2.27
N LYS A 56 -3.30 16.10 -2.06
CA LYS A 56 -4.58 16.49 -1.63
C LYS A 56 -5.02 17.61 -2.35
#